data_54da996fb6ed50570a5bfbaa77de733a
#
_entry.id   54da996fb6ed50570a5bfbaa77de733a
#
_cell.length_a   1.000
_cell.length_b   1.000
_cell.length_c   1.000
_cell.angle_alpha   90.00
_cell.angle_beta   90.00
_cell.angle_gamma   90.00
#
_symmetry.space_group_name_H-M   'P 1'
#
loop_
_entity.id
_entity.type
_entity.pdbx_description
1 polymer ?
#
loop_
_entity_poly.entity_id
_entity_poly.type
_entity_poly.pdbx_seq_one_letter_code
_entity_poly.pdbx_strand_id
1 'polypeptide(L)'
;ADATNKDTSSVRPDFAILIYPVISFDSTITHKGSRNNLVGATASIEKINLFSNELQVNAKTPPSFLVHAGDDATVPVENSIRYYQACIQYKVPAEMHLYPKGGHGFGMYNKTTTDNWMERLQNWLNTLK
;
A
#
# COMPACT_ATOMS: atom_id res chain seq x y z
N ALA A 1 -10.41 21.02 5.99
CA ALA A 1 -10.83 20.89 7.38
C ALA A 1 -12.04 21.81 7.57
N ASP A 2 -13.13 21.28 8.10
CA ASP A 2 -14.31 22.08 8.45
C ASP A 2 -13.91 23.05 9.57
N ALA A 3 -14.08 24.36 9.32
CA ALA A 3 -13.74 25.42 10.27
C ALA A 3 -14.55 25.38 11.58
N THR A 4 -15.58 24.50 11.65
CA THR A 4 -16.43 24.30 12.83
C THR A 4 -15.95 23.15 13.73
N ASN A 5 -15.04 22.31 13.27
CA ASN A 5 -14.54 21.20 14.06
C ASN A 5 -13.49 21.70 15.06
N LYS A 6 -13.88 21.73 16.34
CA LYS A 6 -12.98 22.06 17.47
C LYS A 6 -12.12 20.88 17.93
N ASP A 7 -12.28 19.70 17.33
CA ASP A 7 -11.46 18.53 17.63
C ASP A 7 -10.06 18.72 17.02
N THR A 8 -9.05 18.78 17.87
CA THR A 8 -7.64 18.92 17.50
C THR A 8 -6.92 17.58 17.36
N SER A 9 -7.67 16.47 17.43
CA SER A 9 -7.09 15.13 17.27
C SER A 9 -6.44 14.97 15.90
N SER A 10 -5.26 14.39 15.88
CA SER A 10 -4.61 14.05 14.62
C SER A 10 -5.38 12.93 13.91
N VAL A 11 -5.67 13.12 12.63
CA VAL A 11 -6.21 12.07 11.76
C VAL A 11 -5.10 11.29 11.02
N ARG A 12 -3.84 11.63 11.28
CA ARG A 12 -2.71 10.91 10.72
C ARG A 12 -2.61 9.54 11.40
N PRO A 13 -2.57 8.43 10.64
CA PRO A 13 -2.38 7.11 11.23
C PRO A 13 -0.96 6.98 11.81
N ASP A 14 -0.81 6.15 12.86
CA ASP A 14 0.47 5.86 13.48
C ASP A 14 1.31 4.92 12.61
N PHE A 15 0.66 4.03 11.86
CA PHE A 15 1.27 3.12 10.89
C PHE A 15 0.25 2.71 9.81
N ALA A 16 0.74 2.09 8.73
CA ALA A 16 -0.08 1.52 7.67
C ALA A 16 0.23 0.03 7.46
N ILE A 17 -0.82 -0.79 7.29
CA ILE A 17 -0.72 -2.21 6.93
C ILE A 17 -1.40 -2.39 5.58
N LEU A 18 -0.62 -2.73 4.57
CA LEU A 18 -1.03 -2.75 3.17
C LEU A 18 -0.93 -4.18 2.63
N ILE A 19 -2.07 -4.83 2.42
CA ILE A 19 -2.14 -6.22 1.98
C ILE A 19 -2.61 -6.25 0.54
N TYR A 20 -1.72 -6.68 -0.39
CA TYR A 20 -1.90 -6.65 -1.85
C TYR A 20 -2.60 -5.37 -2.34
N PRO A 21 -2.05 -4.18 -2.01
CA PRO A 21 -2.73 -2.92 -2.21
C PRO A 21 -2.72 -2.45 -3.66
N VAL A 22 -3.77 -1.75 -4.08
CA VAL A 22 -3.73 -0.87 -5.25
C VAL A 22 -3.07 0.44 -4.82
N ILE A 23 -1.91 0.75 -5.34
CA ILE A 23 -1.10 1.91 -4.99
C ILE A 23 -1.03 2.90 -6.15
N SER A 24 -0.61 2.42 -7.32
CA SER A 24 -0.33 3.24 -8.49
C SER A 24 -1.51 3.28 -9.45
N PHE A 25 -1.74 4.46 -10.05
CA PHE A 25 -2.66 4.62 -11.16
C PHE A 25 -1.94 4.73 -12.52
N ASP A 26 -0.63 4.46 -12.55
CA ASP A 26 0.10 4.23 -13.79
C ASP A 26 -0.54 3.08 -14.58
N SER A 27 -0.86 3.33 -15.85
CA SER A 27 -1.58 2.38 -16.71
C SER A 27 -0.89 1.03 -16.90
N THR A 28 0.41 0.96 -16.63
CA THR A 28 1.21 -0.27 -16.80
C THR A 28 1.06 -1.25 -15.64
N ILE A 29 0.71 -0.76 -14.44
CA ILE A 29 0.65 -1.59 -13.22
C ILE A 29 -0.63 -1.41 -12.41
N THR A 30 -1.53 -0.51 -12.83
CA THR A 30 -2.76 -0.23 -12.09
C THR A 30 -3.77 -1.37 -12.16
N HIS A 31 -4.55 -1.55 -11.10
CA HIS A 31 -5.83 -2.24 -11.22
C HIS A 31 -6.84 -1.30 -11.86
N LYS A 32 -7.16 -1.53 -13.14
CA LYS A 32 -8.00 -0.64 -13.98
C LYS A 32 -9.37 -0.36 -13.36
N GLY A 33 -10.00 -1.37 -12.74
CA GLY A 33 -11.30 -1.22 -12.11
C GLY A 33 -11.26 -0.20 -10.97
N SER A 34 -10.30 -0.32 -10.04
CA SER A 34 -10.14 0.62 -8.92
C SER A 34 -9.84 2.03 -9.42
N ARG A 35 -8.92 2.17 -10.38
CA ARG A 35 -8.60 3.47 -10.97
C ARG A 35 -9.84 4.12 -11.60
N ASN A 36 -10.56 3.40 -12.47
CA ASN A 36 -11.71 3.95 -13.17
C ASN A 36 -12.84 4.34 -12.22
N ASN A 37 -13.07 3.54 -11.18
CA ASN A 37 -14.10 3.85 -10.18
C ASN A 37 -13.77 5.09 -9.34
N LEU A 38 -12.48 5.34 -9.06
CA LEU A 38 -12.08 6.47 -8.22
C LEU A 38 -11.89 7.77 -9.02
N VAL A 39 -11.17 7.70 -10.14
CA VAL A 39 -10.76 8.92 -10.87
C VAL A 39 -11.44 9.07 -12.24
N GLY A 40 -12.09 8.03 -12.75
CA GLY A 40 -12.69 7.98 -14.06
C GLY A 40 -11.74 7.43 -15.15
N ALA A 41 -12.32 6.86 -16.21
CA ALA A 41 -11.56 6.25 -17.30
C ALA A 41 -10.70 7.25 -18.08
N THR A 42 -11.14 8.52 -18.12
CA THR A 42 -10.51 9.64 -18.87
C THR A 42 -9.83 10.65 -17.95
N ALA A 43 -9.40 10.22 -16.75
CA ALA A 43 -8.75 11.12 -15.80
C ALA A 43 -7.49 11.77 -16.39
N SER A 44 -7.28 13.06 -16.07
CA SER A 44 -6.05 13.78 -16.45
C SER A 44 -4.83 13.19 -15.75
N ILE A 45 -3.64 13.46 -16.29
CA ILE A 45 -2.38 12.97 -15.72
C ILE A 45 -2.17 13.53 -14.31
N GLU A 46 -2.57 14.76 -14.04
CA GLU A 46 -2.47 15.42 -12.74
C GLU A 46 -3.31 14.64 -11.71
N LYS A 47 -4.54 14.24 -12.10
CA LYS A 47 -5.42 13.47 -11.23
C LYS A 47 -4.89 12.05 -11.01
N ILE A 48 -4.35 11.40 -12.04
CA ILE A 48 -3.68 10.11 -11.94
C ILE A 48 -2.52 10.20 -10.96
N ASN A 49 -1.64 11.18 -11.10
CA ASN A 49 -0.49 11.38 -10.22
C ASN A 49 -0.91 11.69 -8.78
N LEU A 50 -1.96 12.51 -8.59
CA LEU A 50 -2.47 12.85 -7.26
C LEU A 50 -2.94 11.62 -6.47
N PHE A 51 -3.53 10.64 -7.15
CA PHE A 51 -4.05 9.41 -6.55
C PHE A 51 -3.11 8.21 -6.66
N SER A 52 -1.92 8.38 -7.23
CA SER A 52 -0.83 7.40 -7.20
C SER A 52 -0.06 7.55 -5.90
N ASN A 53 -0.33 6.65 -4.94
CA ASN A 53 0.14 6.81 -3.56
C ASN A 53 1.65 6.73 -3.43
N GLU A 54 2.35 6.01 -4.31
CA GLU A 54 3.82 5.98 -4.35
C GLU A 54 4.42 7.36 -4.64
N LEU A 55 3.69 8.23 -5.35
CA LEU A 55 4.11 9.60 -5.64
C LEU A 55 3.80 10.58 -4.49
N GLN A 56 2.99 10.17 -3.52
CA GLN A 56 2.60 10.99 -2.37
C GLN A 56 3.44 10.70 -1.13
N VAL A 57 4.29 9.67 -1.17
CA VAL A 57 5.19 9.33 -0.06
C VAL A 57 6.14 10.50 0.22
N ASN A 58 6.28 10.84 1.49
CA ASN A 58 7.18 11.89 1.98
C ASN A 58 7.63 11.58 3.41
N ALA A 59 8.51 12.39 3.98
CA ALA A 59 9.06 12.16 5.32
C ALA A 59 8.02 12.11 6.47
N LYS A 60 6.76 12.51 6.22
CA LYS A 60 5.65 12.44 7.18
C LYS A 60 4.79 11.20 6.97
N THR A 61 5.04 10.39 5.93
CA THR A 61 4.34 9.12 5.72
C THR A 61 4.56 8.20 6.93
N PRO A 62 3.52 7.52 7.43
CA PRO A 62 3.68 6.63 8.58
C PRO A 62 4.50 5.40 8.23
N PRO A 63 5.15 4.75 9.22
CA PRO A 63 5.76 3.44 9.03
C PRO A 63 4.79 2.47 8.37
N SER A 64 5.27 1.64 7.45
CA SER A 64 4.39 0.82 6.61
C SER A 64 4.84 -0.64 6.56
N PHE A 65 3.86 -1.55 6.65
CA PHE A 65 4.05 -2.98 6.47
C PHE A 65 3.30 -3.43 5.22
N LEU A 66 3.96 -4.18 4.33
CA LEU A 66 3.38 -4.62 3.06
C LEU A 66 3.48 -6.14 2.90
N VAL A 67 2.41 -6.73 2.36
CA VAL A 67 2.41 -8.15 1.95
C VAL A 67 1.80 -8.26 0.55
N HIS A 68 2.43 -9.04 -0.34
CA HIS A 68 1.93 -9.25 -1.69
C HIS A 68 2.38 -10.61 -2.23
N ALA A 69 1.70 -11.14 -3.23
CA ALA A 69 2.14 -12.31 -4.00
C ALA A 69 2.65 -11.88 -5.37
N GLY A 70 3.77 -12.46 -5.80
CA GLY A 70 4.38 -12.15 -7.10
C GLY A 70 3.58 -12.63 -8.31
N ASP A 71 2.66 -13.59 -8.10
CA ASP A 71 1.76 -14.11 -9.12
C ASP A 71 0.35 -13.46 -9.09
N ASP A 72 0.20 -12.31 -8.41
CA ASP A 72 -1.07 -11.57 -8.37
C ASP A 72 -1.39 -10.99 -9.76
N ALA A 73 -2.35 -11.62 -10.44
CA ALA A 73 -2.80 -11.22 -11.77
C ALA A 73 -3.87 -10.10 -11.75
N THR A 74 -4.40 -9.76 -10.57
CA THR A 74 -5.43 -8.73 -10.40
C THR A 74 -4.81 -7.37 -10.09
N VAL A 75 -3.90 -7.34 -9.11
CA VAL A 75 -3.14 -6.17 -8.71
C VAL A 75 -1.66 -6.50 -8.82
N PRO A 76 -0.96 -6.02 -9.87
CA PRO A 76 0.45 -6.33 -10.07
C PRO A 76 1.30 -5.98 -8.84
N VAL A 77 2.21 -6.90 -8.47
CA VAL A 77 3.08 -6.77 -7.28
C VAL A 77 3.93 -5.50 -7.30
N GLU A 78 4.16 -4.92 -8.47
CA GLU A 78 4.85 -3.66 -8.67
C GLU A 78 4.21 -2.50 -7.90
N ASN A 79 2.92 -2.57 -7.58
CA ASN A 79 2.27 -1.60 -6.71
C ASN A 79 2.95 -1.53 -5.34
N SER A 80 3.14 -2.67 -4.68
CA SER A 80 3.83 -2.75 -3.39
C SER A 80 5.31 -2.39 -3.51
N ILE A 81 5.98 -2.85 -4.57
CA ILE A 81 7.41 -2.59 -4.80
C ILE A 81 7.66 -1.08 -4.94
N ARG A 82 6.89 -0.37 -5.78
CA ARG A 82 7.06 1.07 -5.99
C ARG A 82 6.80 1.87 -4.70
N TYR A 83 5.77 1.50 -3.94
CA TYR A 83 5.50 2.16 -2.67
C TYR A 83 6.63 1.94 -1.66
N TYR A 84 7.12 0.71 -1.54
CA TYR A 84 8.26 0.39 -0.68
C TYR A 84 9.51 1.19 -1.08
N GLN A 85 9.83 1.26 -2.38
CA GLN A 85 10.95 2.06 -2.89
C GLN A 85 10.82 3.54 -2.54
N ALA A 86 9.60 4.10 -2.67
CA ALA A 86 9.33 5.47 -2.27
C ALA A 86 9.54 5.67 -0.75
N CYS A 87 9.09 4.72 0.09
CA CYS A 87 9.36 4.76 1.52
C CYS A 87 10.87 4.81 1.82
N ILE A 88 11.67 3.95 1.18
CA ILE A 88 13.13 3.95 1.34
C ILE A 88 13.75 5.29 0.91
N GLN A 89 13.32 5.83 -0.23
CA GLN A 89 13.81 7.13 -0.73
C GLN A 89 13.58 8.27 0.28
N TYR A 90 12.43 8.27 0.94
CA TYR A 90 12.08 9.29 1.94
C TYR A 90 12.44 8.91 3.38
N LYS A 91 13.20 7.82 3.57
CA LYS A 91 13.64 7.31 4.89
C LYS A 91 12.46 7.01 5.82
N VAL A 92 11.33 6.60 5.26
CA VAL A 92 10.18 6.10 6.02
C VAL A 92 10.44 4.63 6.35
N PRO A 93 10.34 4.21 7.61
CA PRO A 93 10.46 2.80 7.98
C PRO A 93 9.40 1.96 7.25
N ALA A 94 9.84 0.96 6.53
CA ALA A 94 8.93 0.05 5.81
C ALA A 94 9.46 -1.37 5.83
N GLU A 95 8.55 -2.35 6.01
CA GLU A 95 8.85 -3.78 5.90
C GLU A 95 7.94 -4.38 4.83
N MET A 96 8.49 -5.22 3.95
CA MET A 96 7.73 -5.83 2.85
C MET A 96 8.02 -7.31 2.74
N HIS A 97 6.96 -8.12 2.67
CA HIS A 97 7.01 -9.57 2.46
C HIS A 97 6.38 -9.92 1.12
N LEU A 98 7.17 -10.53 0.24
CA LEU A 98 6.73 -11.00 -1.07
C LEU A 98 6.74 -12.52 -1.11
N TYR A 99 5.58 -13.10 -1.45
CA TYR A 99 5.46 -14.54 -1.71
C TYR A 99 5.58 -14.83 -3.21
N PRO A 100 6.23 -15.92 -3.61
CA PRO A 100 6.27 -16.30 -5.04
C PRO A 100 4.88 -16.55 -5.62
N LYS A 101 3.98 -17.12 -4.79
CA LYS A 101 2.61 -17.50 -5.14
C LYS A 101 1.62 -17.12 -4.05
N GLY A 102 0.35 -17.00 -4.43
CA GLY A 102 -0.76 -16.68 -3.54
C GLY A 102 -1.92 -16.04 -4.28
N GLY A 103 -1.66 -15.45 -5.45
CA GLY A 103 -2.64 -14.68 -6.19
C GLY A 103 -3.14 -13.46 -5.43
N HIS A 104 -4.30 -12.95 -5.82
CA HIS A 104 -4.96 -11.85 -5.11
C HIS A 104 -5.94 -12.37 -4.06
N GLY A 105 -6.01 -11.69 -2.90
CA GLY A 105 -7.06 -11.96 -1.93
C GLY A 105 -6.83 -13.19 -1.04
N PHE A 106 -5.59 -13.63 -0.81
CA PHE A 106 -5.29 -14.79 0.05
C PHE A 106 -5.63 -14.58 1.55
N GLY A 107 -6.02 -13.38 1.94
CA GLY A 107 -6.45 -13.07 3.31
C GLY A 107 -5.35 -13.31 4.34
N MET A 108 -5.74 -13.83 5.50
CA MET A 108 -4.80 -14.13 6.58
C MET A 108 -3.91 -15.35 6.32
N TYR A 109 -4.27 -16.19 5.36
CA TYR A 109 -3.59 -17.46 5.08
C TYR A 109 -3.25 -17.59 3.60
N ASN A 110 -1.96 -17.48 3.27
CA ASN A 110 -1.49 -17.87 1.96
C ASN A 110 -1.28 -19.39 1.93
N LYS A 111 -2.19 -20.11 1.26
CA LYS A 111 -2.20 -21.58 1.20
C LYS A 111 -1.01 -22.18 0.43
N THR A 112 -0.21 -21.36 -0.24
CA THR A 112 0.93 -21.82 -1.05
C THR A 112 2.23 -21.90 -0.26
N THR A 113 2.24 -21.50 1.01
CA THR A 113 3.41 -21.50 1.88
C THR A 113 3.00 -21.86 3.30
N THR A 114 3.97 -22.33 4.09
CA THR A 114 3.85 -22.51 5.54
C THR A 114 4.22 -21.24 6.31
N ASP A 115 4.78 -20.24 5.66
CA ASP A 115 5.10 -18.96 6.29
C ASP A 115 3.81 -18.21 6.66
N ASN A 116 3.80 -17.62 7.83
CA ASN A 116 2.65 -16.90 8.38
C ASN A 116 2.94 -15.40 8.45
N TRP A 117 2.45 -14.65 7.47
CA TRP A 117 2.67 -13.21 7.42
C TRP A 117 2.04 -12.46 8.61
N MET A 118 1.03 -13.03 9.28
CA MET A 118 0.46 -12.45 10.50
C MET A 118 1.47 -12.45 11.65
N GLU A 119 2.32 -13.46 11.75
CA GLU A 119 3.42 -13.50 12.73
C GLU A 119 4.50 -12.45 12.39
N ARG A 120 4.80 -12.28 11.09
CA ARG A 120 5.69 -11.20 10.61
C ARG A 120 5.14 -9.83 11.01
N LEU A 121 3.86 -9.59 10.76
CA LEU A 121 3.17 -8.37 11.16
C LEU A 121 3.24 -8.14 12.69
N GLN A 122 2.96 -9.18 13.49
CA GLN A 122 3.05 -9.08 14.94
C GLN A 122 4.47 -8.69 15.40
N ASN A 123 5.49 -9.31 14.81
CA ASN A 123 6.88 -8.97 15.10
C ASN A 123 7.19 -7.52 14.73
N TRP A 124 6.77 -7.09 13.54
CA TRP A 124 6.96 -5.71 13.09
C TRP A 124 6.26 -4.70 14.02
N LEU A 125 5.01 -4.93 14.40
CA LEU A 125 4.29 -4.08 15.35
C LEU A 125 5.02 -3.92 16.69
N ASN A 126 5.72 -4.96 17.15
CA ASN A 126 6.52 -4.90 18.36
C ASN A 126 7.75 -3.99 18.23
N THR A 127 8.21 -3.70 17.02
CA THR A 127 9.33 -2.77 16.77
C THR A 127 8.92 -1.30 16.83
N LEU A 128 7.62 -1.01 16.77
CA LEU A 128 7.08 0.37 16.77
C LEU A 128 6.83 0.94 18.17
N LYS A 129 7.11 0.17 19.21
CA LYS A 129 6.90 0.56 20.63
C LYS A 129 8.04 1.43 21.16
#